data_ff2a992792a9415e1ae6bd2120092bdc
#
_entry.id   ff2a992792a9415e1ae6bd2120092bdc
#
_cell.length_a   1.000
_cell.length_b   1.000
_cell.length_c   1.000
_cell.angle_alpha   90.00
_cell.angle_beta   90.00
_cell.angle_gamma   90.00
#
_symmetry.space_group_name_H-M   'P 1'
#
loop_
_entity.id
_entity.type
_entity.pdbx_description
1 polymer ?
#
loop_
_entity_poly.entity_id
_entity_poly.type
_entity_poly.pdbx_seq_one_letter_code
_entity_poly.pdbx_strand_id
1 'polypeptide(L)'
;MPLFIIFICLAILLTSVSVSSDDAYAEREGMQTIELFIQIANNEYETCGNVKGGDKYRKWYTGTADGAPWCATFVSYIAYKANILDTAIVKFADCDAGIKWFREKNQFNYTEYYEAGNSYVPQRGDLIFFSSNKNKNDSTHVGIIEECDGSIIKTIEGNSGNAIKKRSYSISNETGTILGYATPNYPSSGSAKLEGALSEAFKFFASNESGNDYNKGFSKCDGYYALGYYQFDSRYDLQEFLRFCYETNPTLYAPFSNFLSVSKSKLRNNKNLEKAWHQVYEADSENFAVMQDTFEYNNYYLPVESGLAGKGIDISSRCDALKGMCCSLSNWAGTKTAVTIIMDSRINSNMNDKEFVSRVYDYLYSLKYNDYAKYGKTGKKYYNGWHNRWKREKEQCLKYIQ
;
A
#
# COMPACT_ATOMS: atom_id res chain seq x y z
N MET A 1 32.52 5.68 68.05
CA MET A 1 31.31 4.96 67.60
C MET A 1 31.10 5.31 66.12
N PRO A 2 31.31 4.42 65.18
CA PRO A 2 31.02 4.69 63.79
C PRO A 2 29.59 4.25 63.44
N LEU A 3 28.88 5.14 62.74
CA LEU A 3 27.54 4.94 62.22
C LEU A 3 27.62 3.93 61.05
N PHE A 4 26.87 2.82 61.16
CA PHE A 4 26.62 1.89 60.07
C PHE A 4 25.51 2.48 59.19
N ILE A 5 25.83 2.83 57.95
CA ILE A 5 24.86 3.13 56.89
C ILE A 5 24.51 1.79 56.23
N ILE A 6 23.27 1.36 56.41
CA ILE A 6 22.70 0.18 55.73
C ILE A 6 22.26 0.62 54.33
N PHE A 7 22.97 0.19 53.29
CA PHE A 7 22.51 0.26 51.91
C PHE A 7 21.48 -0.85 51.71
N ILE A 8 20.21 -0.50 51.57
CA ILE A 8 19.20 -1.44 51.04
C ILE A 8 19.31 -1.41 49.52
N CYS A 9 19.93 -2.42 48.94
CA CYS A 9 19.86 -2.69 47.51
C CYS A 9 18.46 -3.21 47.20
N LEU A 10 17.62 -2.36 46.63
CA LEU A 10 16.36 -2.76 46.02
C LEU A 10 16.70 -3.49 44.70
N ALA A 11 16.76 -4.81 44.72
CA ALA A 11 16.84 -5.63 43.55
C ALA A 11 15.50 -5.54 42.84
N ILE A 12 15.40 -4.68 41.78
CA ILE A 12 14.33 -4.74 40.83
C ILE A 12 14.52 -6.04 40.05
N LEU A 13 13.74 -7.05 40.35
CA LEU A 13 13.60 -8.22 39.48
C LEU A 13 12.94 -7.74 38.16
N LEU A 14 13.76 -7.42 37.19
CA LEU A 14 13.36 -7.42 35.77
C LEU A 14 13.06 -8.88 35.42
N THR A 15 11.81 -9.28 35.53
CA THR A 15 11.33 -10.46 34.82
C THR A 15 11.38 -10.11 33.34
N SER A 16 12.51 -10.45 32.71
CA SER A 16 12.56 -10.53 31.26
C SER A 16 11.58 -11.64 30.85
N VAL A 17 10.38 -11.25 30.42
CA VAL A 17 9.54 -12.13 29.64
C VAL A 17 10.34 -12.39 28.37
N SER A 18 10.92 -13.56 28.24
CA SER A 18 11.52 -14.01 26.99
C SER A 18 10.35 -14.25 26.04
N VAL A 19 10.05 -13.25 25.19
CA VAL A 19 9.21 -13.44 24.01
C VAL A 19 9.88 -14.55 23.20
N SER A 20 9.15 -15.59 22.85
CA SER A 20 9.70 -16.65 22.00
C SER A 20 10.11 -16.09 20.66
N SER A 21 11.05 -16.72 19.96
CA SER A 21 11.42 -16.31 18.59
C SER A 21 10.20 -16.29 17.67
N ASP A 22 9.26 -17.21 17.90
CA ASP A 22 8.04 -17.36 17.11
C ASP A 22 7.04 -16.22 17.41
N ASP A 23 6.91 -15.79 18.69
CA ASP A 23 6.06 -14.64 19.05
C ASP A 23 6.62 -13.32 18.50
N ALA A 24 7.94 -13.13 18.57
CA ALA A 24 8.61 -11.96 18.01
C ALA A 24 8.54 -11.95 16.47
N TYR A 25 8.54 -13.11 15.83
CA TYR A 25 8.35 -13.25 14.39
C TYR A 25 6.90 -12.93 14.00
N ALA A 26 5.93 -13.48 14.71
CA ALA A 26 4.50 -13.23 14.52
C ALA A 26 4.12 -11.75 14.70
N GLU A 27 4.70 -11.08 15.71
CA GLU A 27 4.49 -9.65 15.95
C GLU A 27 5.04 -8.79 14.79
N ARG A 28 6.21 -9.14 14.24
CA ARG A 28 6.81 -8.44 13.09
C ARG A 28 6.02 -8.63 11.80
N GLU A 29 5.46 -9.80 11.56
CA GLU A 29 4.64 -10.08 10.37
C GLU A 29 3.28 -9.39 10.46
N GLY A 30 2.69 -9.29 11.65
CA GLY A 30 1.49 -8.50 11.87
C GLY A 30 1.71 -7.02 11.53
N MET A 31 2.87 -6.46 11.84
CA MET A 31 3.25 -5.09 11.47
C MET A 31 3.32 -4.89 9.94
N GLN A 32 3.83 -5.87 9.18
CA GLN A 32 3.85 -5.81 7.71
C GLN A 32 2.44 -5.73 7.11
N THR A 33 1.51 -6.52 7.64
CA THR A 33 0.12 -6.54 7.19
C THR A 33 -0.56 -5.19 7.45
N ILE A 34 -0.29 -4.57 8.61
CA ILE A 34 -0.79 -3.24 8.96
C ILE A 34 -0.26 -2.20 7.96
N GLU A 35 1.02 -2.22 7.64
CA GLU A 35 1.62 -1.25 6.72
C GLU A 35 1.02 -1.36 5.32
N LEU A 36 0.80 -2.57 4.81
CA LEU A 36 0.13 -2.75 3.52
C LEU A 36 -1.31 -2.24 3.56
N PHE A 37 -2.07 -2.55 4.62
CA PHE A 37 -3.44 -2.08 4.79
C PHE A 37 -3.51 -0.54 4.76
N ILE A 38 -2.64 0.13 5.49
CA ILE A 38 -2.53 1.59 5.52
C ILE A 38 -2.04 2.15 4.17
N GLN A 39 -1.07 1.51 3.54
CA GLN A 39 -0.55 1.93 2.24
C GLN A 39 -1.63 1.87 1.17
N ILE A 40 -2.43 0.81 1.13
CA ILE A 40 -3.56 0.70 0.21
C ILE A 40 -4.59 1.80 0.47
N ALA A 41 -4.91 2.09 1.74
CA ALA A 41 -5.82 3.17 2.09
C ALA A 41 -5.28 4.55 1.65
N ASN A 42 -3.97 4.80 1.81
CA ASN A 42 -3.30 5.99 1.32
C ASN A 42 -3.34 6.09 -0.20
N ASN A 43 -3.04 5.02 -0.92
CA ASN A 43 -3.10 5.00 -2.38
C ASN A 43 -4.54 5.29 -2.89
N GLU A 44 -5.57 4.77 -2.23
CA GLU A 44 -6.96 5.12 -2.53
C GLU A 44 -7.24 6.61 -2.30
N TYR A 45 -6.75 7.18 -1.21
CA TYR A 45 -6.88 8.61 -0.96
C TYR A 45 -6.17 9.44 -2.04
N GLU A 46 -4.93 9.10 -2.41
CA GLU A 46 -4.15 9.84 -3.42
C GLU A 46 -4.77 9.75 -4.82
N THR A 47 -5.33 8.60 -5.18
CA THR A 47 -5.88 8.37 -6.53
C THR A 47 -7.36 8.77 -6.65
N CYS A 48 -8.15 8.57 -5.60
CA CYS A 48 -9.60 8.72 -5.61
C CYS A 48 -10.13 9.76 -4.59
N GLY A 49 -9.29 10.35 -3.75
CA GLY A 49 -9.71 11.24 -2.65
C GLY A 49 -10.53 12.45 -3.10
N ASN A 50 -10.29 12.98 -4.31
CA ASN A 50 -11.03 14.10 -4.88
C ASN A 50 -12.31 13.66 -5.64
N VAL A 51 -12.54 12.37 -5.80
CA VAL A 51 -13.73 11.83 -6.48
C VAL A 51 -14.86 11.75 -5.47
N LYS A 52 -15.96 12.47 -5.73
CA LYS A 52 -17.17 12.38 -4.89
C LYS A 52 -17.97 11.13 -5.23
N GLY A 53 -18.57 10.55 -4.20
CA GLY A 53 -19.40 9.36 -4.32
C GLY A 53 -18.60 8.07 -4.16
N GLY A 54 -19.23 7.06 -3.60
CA GLY A 54 -18.62 5.76 -3.27
C GLY A 54 -19.08 4.63 -4.18
N ASP A 55 -19.46 4.91 -5.42
CA ASP A 55 -20.00 3.90 -6.36
C ASP A 55 -19.03 2.74 -6.60
N LYS A 56 -17.73 3.01 -6.61
CA LYS A 56 -16.67 1.99 -6.69
C LYS A 56 -16.82 0.96 -5.57
N TYR A 57 -16.93 1.41 -4.32
CA TYR A 57 -16.97 0.56 -3.12
C TYR A 57 -18.32 -0.15 -2.99
N ARG A 58 -19.43 0.56 -3.31
CA ARG A 58 -20.78 -0.03 -3.33
C ARG A 58 -20.91 -1.11 -4.39
N LYS A 59 -20.49 -0.82 -5.64
CA LYS A 59 -20.50 -1.81 -6.73
C LYS A 59 -19.66 -3.04 -6.41
N TRP A 60 -18.49 -2.85 -5.81
CA TRP A 60 -17.67 -3.98 -5.36
C TRP A 60 -18.39 -4.79 -4.27
N TYR A 61 -19.09 -4.14 -3.34
CA TYR A 61 -19.74 -4.80 -2.21
C TYR A 61 -21.03 -5.52 -2.59
N THR A 62 -21.94 -4.84 -3.32
CA THR A 62 -23.31 -5.31 -3.64
C THR A 62 -23.53 -5.61 -5.11
N GLY A 63 -22.61 -5.24 -6.01
CA GLY A 63 -22.80 -5.29 -7.47
C GLY A 63 -23.51 -4.05 -8.04
N THR A 64 -24.04 -3.15 -7.22
CA THR A 64 -24.83 -1.97 -7.63
C THR A 64 -24.36 -0.70 -6.95
N ALA A 65 -24.69 0.46 -7.56
CA ALA A 65 -24.49 1.79 -6.97
C ALA A 65 -25.81 2.24 -6.33
N ASP A 66 -26.11 1.76 -5.14
CA ASP A 66 -27.40 1.92 -4.44
C ASP A 66 -27.56 3.25 -3.68
N GLY A 67 -26.52 4.11 -3.66
CA GLY A 67 -26.51 5.37 -2.93
C GLY A 67 -26.33 5.26 -1.41
N ALA A 68 -26.21 4.06 -0.85
CA ALA A 68 -26.02 3.84 0.59
C ALA A 68 -24.74 4.50 1.14
N PRO A 69 -24.65 4.78 2.45
CA PRO A 69 -23.42 5.19 3.10
C PRO A 69 -22.29 4.18 2.81
N TRP A 70 -21.08 4.66 2.56
CA TRP A 70 -19.99 3.80 2.08
C TRP A 70 -18.70 3.84 2.90
N CYS A 71 -18.76 4.34 4.13
CA CYS A 71 -17.59 4.30 5.03
C CYS A 71 -17.18 2.87 5.37
N ALA A 72 -18.12 2.02 5.72
CA ALA A 72 -17.88 0.62 6.07
C ALA A 72 -17.49 -0.22 4.84
N THR A 73 -18.13 0.00 3.69
CA THR A 73 -17.74 -0.68 2.44
C THR A 73 -16.36 -0.24 1.94
N PHE A 74 -15.93 0.99 2.23
CA PHE A 74 -14.56 1.43 1.98
C PHE A 74 -13.56 0.64 2.82
N VAL A 75 -13.76 0.53 4.14
CA VAL A 75 -12.89 -0.26 5.03
C VAL A 75 -12.83 -1.72 4.57
N SER A 76 -13.98 -2.31 4.25
CA SER A 76 -14.05 -3.68 3.73
C SER A 76 -13.30 -3.84 2.39
N TYR A 77 -13.38 -2.85 1.50
CA TYR A 77 -12.64 -2.85 0.24
C TYR A 77 -11.13 -2.78 0.45
N ILE A 78 -10.65 -1.92 1.36
CA ILE A 78 -9.23 -1.84 1.70
C ILE A 78 -8.75 -3.17 2.31
N ALA A 79 -9.54 -3.76 3.22
CA ALA A 79 -9.25 -5.08 3.79
C ALA A 79 -9.19 -6.20 2.73
N TYR A 80 -10.10 -6.19 1.75
CA TYR A 80 -10.07 -7.08 0.61
C TYR A 80 -8.79 -6.93 -0.21
N LYS A 81 -8.40 -5.69 -0.52
CA LYS A 81 -7.18 -5.39 -1.27
C LYS A 81 -5.90 -5.74 -0.51
N ALA A 82 -5.93 -5.69 0.81
CA ALA A 82 -4.86 -6.13 1.69
C ALA A 82 -4.88 -7.64 1.97
N ASN A 83 -5.82 -8.40 1.38
CA ASN A 83 -6.03 -9.84 1.59
C ASN A 83 -6.23 -10.24 3.07
N ILE A 84 -6.89 -9.38 3.84
CA ILE A 84 -7.21 -9.59 5.25
C ILE A 84 -8.72 -9.61 5.52
N LEU A 85 -9.52 -9.58 4.46
CA LEU A 85 -10.97 -9.66 4.56
C LEU A 85 -11.38 -11.03 5.11
N ASP A 86 -12.36 -11.02 6.01
CA ASP A 86 -12.88 -12.17 6.74
C ASP A 86 -11.86 -12.94 7.61
N THR A 87 -10.62 -12.45 7.68
CA THR A 87 -9.59 -12.92 8.60
C THR A 87 -9.37 -11.93 9.75
N ALA A 88 -8.80 -10.76 9.49
CA ALA A 88 -8.61 -9.70 10.47
C ALA A 88 -9.78 -8.70 10.52
N ILE A 89 -10.44 -8.45 9.38
CA ILE A 89 -11.55 -7.51 9.25
C ILE A 89 -12.67 -8.21 8.47
N VAL A 90 -13.86 -8.30 9.06
CA VAL A 90 -15.04 -8.86 8.40
C VAL A 90 -15.50 -8.00 7.21
N LYS A 91 -16.15 -8.61 6.23
CA LYS A 91 -16.85 -7.87 5.18
C LYS A 91 -18.13 -7.23 5.74
N PHE A 92 -18.18 -5.91 5.87
CA PHE A 92 -19.33 -5.18 6.44
C PHE A 92 -19.66 -3.91 5.66
N ALA A 93 -20.95 -3.54 5.63
CA ALA A 93 -21.47 -2.30 5.07
C ALA A 93 -22.22 -1.46 6.11
N ASP A 94 -22.51 -2.06 7.26
CA ASP A 94 -23.16 -1.48 8.42
C ASP A 94 -22.16 -1.41 9.58
N CYS A 95 -22.01 -0.23 10.20
CA CYS A 95 -21.00 -0.02 11.23
C CYS A 95 -21.30 -0.82 12.50
N ASP A 96 -22.57 -0.96 12.88
CA ASP A 96 -22.95 -1.73 14.07
C ASP A 96 -22.71 -3.22 13.87
N ALA A 97 -22.93 -3.74 12.66
CA ALA A 97 -22.58 -5.11 12.32
C ALA A 97 -21.05 -5.35 12.42
N GLY A 98 -20.24 -4.37 11.99
CA GLY A 98 -18.79 -4.41 12.17
C GLY A 98 -18.40 -4.44 13.67
N ILE A 99 -18.94 -3.54 14.48
CA ILE A 99 -18.69 -3.51 15.94
C ILE A 99 -19.09 -4.81 16.59
N LYS A 100 -20.27 -5.36 16.25
CA LYS A 100 -20.74 -6.64 16.79
C LYS A 100 -19.72 -7.75 16.54
N TRP A 101 -19.23 -7.87 15.31
CA TRP A 101 -18.24 -8.90 14.95
C TRP A 101 -16.93 -8.76 15.76
N PHE A 102 -16.39 -7.54 15.92
CA PHE A 102 -15.20 -7.29 16.71
C PHE A 102 -15.43 -7.55 18.22
N ARG A 103 -16.61 -7.21 18.73
CA ARG A 103 -16.96 -7.50 20.14
C ARG A 103 -17.04 -8.98 20.43
N GLU A 104 -17.62 -9.77 19.54
CA GLU A 104 -17.70 -11.23 19.67
C GLU A 104 -16.31 -11.89 19.74
N LYS A 105 -15.28 -11.18 19.25
CA LYS A 105 -13.87 -11.61 19.28
C LYS A 105 -13.05 -10.94 20.40
N ASN A 106 -13.67 -10.16 21.27
CA ASN A 106 -12.97 -9.32 22.27
C ASN A 106 -11.96 -8.34 21.64
N GLN A 107 -12.26 -7.82 20.47
CA GLN A 107 -11.43 -6.92 19.66
C GLN A 107 -12.06 -5.54 19.51
N PHE A 108 -12.86 -5.08 20.47
CA PHE A 108 -13.45 -3.75 20.46
C PHE A 108 -13.35 -3.09 21.84
N ASN A 109 -12.80 -1.88 21.85
CA ASN A 109 -12.62 -1.06 23.04
C ASN A 109 -13.48 0.20 22.91
N TYR A 110 -14.48 0.36 23.77
CA TYR A 110 -15.18 1.63 23.88
C TYR A 110 -14.24 2.71 24.44
N THR A 111 -14.46 3.98 24.07
CA THR A 111 -13.73 5.07 24.74
C THR A 111 -14.22 5.22 26.19
N GLU A 112 -13.41 5.88 27.02
CA GLU A 112 -13.74 6.17 28.42
C GLU A 112 -15.09 6.92 28.57
N TYR A 113 -15.45 7.72 27.56
CA TYR A 113 -16.75 8.41 27.50
C TYR A 113 -17.94 7.43 27.57
N TYR A 114 -17.84 6.26 26.95
CA TYR A 114 -18.90 5.25 26.89
C TYR A 114 -18.71 4.10 27.88
N GLU A 115 -17.49 3.91 28.37
CA GLU A 115 -17.15 2.85 29.34
C GLU A 115 -16.05 3.32 30.28
N ALA A 116 -16.49 3.75 31.49
CA ALA A 116 -15.59 4.31 32.49
C ALA A 116 -14.46 3.33 32.86
N GLY A 117 -13.24 3.86 32.94
CA GLY A 117 -12.03 3.10 33.24
C GLY A 117 -11.37 2.43 32.03
N ASN A 118 -11.94 2.54 30.82
CA ASN A 118 -11.27 2.08 29.63
C ASN A 118 -10.23 3.11 29.14
N SER A 119 -8.96 2.75 29.24
CA SER A 119 -7.81 3.60 28.90
C SER A 119 -7.09 3.14 27.62
N TYR A 120 -7.78 2.43 26.73
CA TYR A 120 -7.18 1.97 25.49
C TYR A 120 -6.67 3.13 24.64
N VAL A 121 -5.40 3.07 24.26
CA VAL A 121 -4.77 4.01 23.32
C VAL A 121 -4.73 3.35 21.94
N PRO A 122 -5.46 3.90 20.95
CA PRO A 122 -5.55 3.29 19.64
C PRO A 122 -4.20 3.27 18.94
N GLN A 123 -4.01 2.25 18.14
CA GLN A 123 -2.77 2.00 17.40
C GLN A 123 -2.99 2.18 15.90
N ARG A 124 -1.88 2.34 15.17
CA ARG A 124 -1.87 2.30 13.70
C ARG A 124 -2.48 0.98 13.20
N GLY A 125 -3.42 1.08 12.27
CA GLY A 125 -4.15 -0.07 11.75
C GLY A 125 -5.48 -0.36 12.45
N ASP A 126 -5.72 0.16 13.64
CA ASP A 126 -7.02 0.05 14.28
C ASP A 126 -8.12 0.74 13.46
N LEU A 127 -9.37 0.33 13.67
CA LEU A 127 -10.51 1.02 13.11
C LEU A 127 -11.14 1.91 14.20
N ILE A 128 -11.50 3.14 13.82
CA ILE A 128 -12.18 4.08 14.68
C ILE A 128 -13.66 4.15 14.31
N PHE A 129 -14.54 3.99 15.28
CA PHE A 129 -15.99 4.08 15.11
C PHE A 129 -16.56 5.31 15.82
N PHE A 130 -17.54 5.92 15.18
CA PHE A 130 -18.15 7.15 15.66
C PHE A 130 -19.64 6.99 15.88
N SER A 131 -20.17 7.72 16.87
CA SER A 131 -21.61 7.92 17.10
C SER A 131 -21.93 9.41 17.11
N SER A 132 -22.53 9.90 16.04
CA SER A 132 -22.90 11.34 15.93
C SER A 132 -24.00 11.77 16.90
N ASN A 133 -24.85 10.83 17.32
CA ASN A 133 -25.93 11.04 18.27
C ASN A 133 -25.56 10.67 19.72
N LYS A 134 -24.29 10.25 19.95
CA LYS A 134 -23.77 9.83 21.26
C LYS A 134 -24.48 8.62 21.86
N ASN A 135 -25.07 7.79 21.03
CA ASN A 135 -25.69 6.53 21.45
C ASN A 135 -24.67 5.40 21.36
N LYS A 136 -24.44 4.72 22.52
CA LYS A 136 -23.50 3.57 22.59
C LYS A 136 -23.86 2.42 21.64
N ASN A 137 -25.12 2.32 21.24
CA ASN A 137 -25.64 1.24 20.40
C ASN A 137 -25.91 1.67 18.94
N ASP A 138 -25.40 2.82 18.51
CA ASP A 138 -25.65 3.35 17.16
C ASP A 138 -24.39 4.01 16.63
N SER A 139 -23.64 3.26 15.83
CA SER A 139 -22.45 3.75 15.14
C SER A 139 -22.79 4.31 13.78
N THR A 140 -22.43 5.55 13.56
CA THR A 140 -22.81 6.30 12.35
C THR A 140 -21.68 6.40 11.31
N HIS A 141 -20.44 6.05 11.68
CA HIS A 141 -19.28 6.17 10.80
C HIS A 141 -18.12 5.30 11.26
N VAL A 142 -17.22 4.98 10.33
CA VAL A 142 -15.98 4.24 10.58
C VAL A 142 -14.84 4.78 9.72
N GLY A 143 -13.63 4.79 10.29
CA GLY A 143 -12.39 5.13 9.61
C GLY A 143 -11.25 4.16 9.94
N ILE A 144 -10.14 4.30 9.23
CA ILE A 144 -8.89 3.56 9.44
C ILE A 144 -7.92 4.49 10.16
N ILE A 145 -7.30 4.03 11.25
CA ILE A 145 -6.29 4.82 11.98
C ILE A 145 -4.95 4.70 11.24
N GLU A 146 -4.50 5.82 10.70
CA GLU A 146 -3.20 5.94 10.04
C GLU A 146 -2.07 6.13 11.06
N GLU A 147 -2.32 6.87 12.13
CA GLU A 147 -1.33 7.21 13.16
C GLU A 147 -2.04 7.64 14.45
N CYS A 148 -1.43 7.35 15.60
CA CYS A 148 -1.78 7.93 16.87
C CYS A 148 -0.50 8.23 17.66
N ASP A 149 -0.33 9.49 18.10
CA ASP A 149 0.83 9.93 18.88
C ASP A 149 0.55 9.95 20.41
N GLY A 150 -0.58 9.37 20.84
CA GLY A 150 -1.06 9.38 22.22
C GLY A 150 -1.90 10.62 22.58
N SER A 151 -2.02 11.59 21.69
CA SER A 151 -2.85 12.79 21.85
C SER A 151 -3.78 13.01 20.67
N ILE A 152 -3.26 12.84 19.48
CA ILE A 152 -3.96 13.03 18.19
C ILE A 152 -4.00 11.72 17.42
N ILE A 153 -5.19 11.39 16.95
CA ILE A 153 -5.46 10.26 16.06
C ILE A 153 -5.60 10.81 14.65
N LYS A 154 -4.80 10.33 13.69
CA LYS A 154 -4.94 10.62 12.28
C LYS A 154 -5.63 9.44 11.58
N THR A 155 -6.58 9.73 10.70
CA THR A 155 -7.40 8.72 10.05
C THR A 155 -7.46 8.88 8.54
N ILE A 156 -7.80 7.78 7.84
CA ILE A 156 -8.21 7.76 6.44
C ILE A 156 -9.64 7.23 6.41
N GLU A 157 -10.57 8.02 5.87
CA GLU A 157 -12.01 7.76 5.96
C GLU A 157 -12.69 7.80 4.61
N GLY A 158 -13.40 6.75 4.26
CA GLY A 158 -14.38 6.75 3.18
C GLY A 158 -15.67 7.48 3.61
N ASN A 159 -16.39 8.05 2.65
CA ASN A 159 -17.66 8.77 2.89
C ASN A 159 -17.57 9.97 3.85
N SER A 160 -16.41 10.51 4.08
CA SER A 160 -16.24 11.72 4.88
C SER A 160 -16.57 12.96 4.03
N GLY A 161 -17.84 13.42 4.11
CA GLY A 161 -18.36 14.43 3.21
C GLY A 161 -18.46 13.94 1.75
N ASN A 162 -18.87 12.69 1.59
CA ASN A 162 -19.02 11.98 0.31
C ASN A 162 -17.71 11.81 -0.49
N ALA A 163 -16.56 11.80 0.19
CA ALA A 163 -15.23 11.60 -0.40
C ALA A 163 -14.33 10.79 0.53
N ILE A 164 -13.16 10.34 0.05
CA ILE A 164 -12.11 9.83 0.94
C ILE A 164 -11.37 11.04 1.51
N LYS A 165 -11.19 11.08 2.83
CA LYS A 165 -10.48 12.19 3.49
C LYS A 165 -9.56 11.69 4.58
N LYS A 166 -8.48 12.43 4.80
CA LYS A 166 -7.69 12.37 6.02
C LYS A 166 -8.27 13.32 7.06
N ARG A 167 -8.37 12.86 8.30
CA ARG A 167 -8.89 13.59 9.45
C ARG A 167 -7.97 13.47 10.64
N SER A 168 -8.19 14.35 11.62
CA SER A 168 -7.48 14.31 12.90
C SER A 168 -8.48 14.54 14.04
N TYR A 169 -8.32 13.78 15.10
CA TYR A 169 -9.19 13.80 16.29
C TYR A 169 -8.34 13.80 17.56
N SER A 170 -8.85 14.43 18.62
CA SER A 170 -8.24 14.30 19.95
C SER A 170 -8.62 12.97 20.58
N ILE A 171 -7.65 12.27 21.18
CA ILE A 171 -7.89 11.04 21.92
C ILE A 171 -8.75 11.27 23.17
N SER A 172 -8.76 12.50 23.74
CA SER A 172 -9.56 12.83 24.93
C SER A 172 -11.06 12.65 24.70
N ASN A 173 -11.51 12.70 23.42
CA ASN A 173 -12.91 12.48 23.05
C ASN A 173 -13.93 13.26 23.90
N GLU A 174 -13.61 14.47 24.32
CA GLU A 174 -14.47 15.30 25.19
C GLU A 174 -15.87 15.53 24.60
N THR A 175 -15.99 15.49 23.29
CA THR A 175 -17.27 15.63 22.58
C THR A 175 -18.13 14.38 22.65
N GLY A 176 -17.57 13.22 22.98
CA GLY A 176 -18.23 11.92 22.96
C GLY A 176 -18.63 11.44 21.55
N THR A 177 -17.98 11.93 20.51
CA THR A 177 -18.28 11.50 19.14
C THR A 177 -17.55 10.24 18.72
N ILE A 178 -16.40 9.93 19.31
CA ILE A 178 -15.69 8.68 19.11
C ILE A 178 -16.32 7.62 20.00
N LEU A 179 -16.93 6.61 19.39
CA LEU A 179 -17.59 5.51 20.10
C LEU A 179 -16.57 4.53 20.68
N GLY A 180 -15.60 4.13 19.87
CA GLY A 180 -14.57 3.17 20.27
C GLY A 180 -13.67 2.78 19.12
N TYR A 181 -12.82 1.80 19.40
CA TYR A 181 -11.79 1.31 18.50
C TYR A 181 -11.89 -0.20 18.35
N ALA A 182 -11.92 -0.68 17.11
CA ALA A 182 -11.70 -2.09 16.85
C ALA A 182 -10.21 -2.36 16.62
N THR A 183 -9.74 -3.46 17.20
CA THR A 183 -8.35 -3.90 17.18
C THR A 183 -8.25 -5.18 16.33
N PRO A 184 -8.14 -5.06 14.99
CA PRO A 184 -8.10 -6.24 14.14
C PRO A 184 -6.92 -7.14 14.49
N ASN A 185 -7.16 -8.44 14.61
CA ASN A 185 -6.08 -9.41 14.77
C ASN A 185 -5.45 -9.69 13.43
N TYR A 186 -4.48 -8.85 13.06
CA TYR A 186 -3.77 -9.01 11.81
C TYR A 186 -3.02 -10.34 11.80
N PRO A 187 -3.15 -11.13 10.73
CA PRO A 187 -2.47 -12.41 10.64
C PRO A 187 -0.96 -12.23 10.76
N SER A 188 -0.38 -13.06 11.59
CA SER A 188 1.07 -13.10 11.83
C SER A 188 1.87 -13.68 10.67
N SER A 189 1.25 -14.13 9.62
CA SER A 189 1.91 -14.57 8.40
C SER A 189 0.99 -14.47 7.17
N GLY A 190 1.50 -13.94 6.11
CA GLY A 190 1.20 -14.42 4.77
C GLY A 190 0.13 -13.72 3.96
N SER A 191 -0.37 -12.53 4.30
CA SER A 191 -1.37 -11.92 3.42
C SER A 191 -1.03 -10.52 2.87
N ALA A 192 0.05 -9.94 3.32
CA ALA A 192 0.57 -8.69 2.77
C ALA A 192 1.77 -8.90 1.85
N LYS A 193 2.45 -10.01 2.03
CA LYS A 193 3.48 -10.50 1.14
C LYS A 193 2.76 -11.19 -0.01
N LEU A 194 3.06 -10.79 -1.23
CA LEU A 194 2.77 -11.66 -2.36
C LEU A 194 3.23 -13.05 -1.95
N GLU A 195 2.37 -14.07 -2.08
CA GLU A 195 2.78 -15.46 -1.87
C GLU A 195 3.86 -15.81 -2.90
N GLY A 196 5.09 -15.37 -2.66
CA GLY A 196 6.20 -15.47 -3.59
C GLY A 196 6.35 -14.24 -4.51
N ALA A 197 7.33 -14.30 -5.39
CA ALA A 197 7.59 -13.29 -6.40
C ALA A 197 6.41 -13.18 -7.39
N LEU A 198 6.20 -11.98 -7.95
CA LEU A 198 5.26 -11.77 -9.05
C LEU A 198 5.58 -12.71 -10.21
N SER A 199 4.54 -13.14 -10.94
CA SER A 199 4.71 -14.04 -12.07
C SER A 199 5.57 -13.41 -13.17
N GLU A 200 6.24 -14.23 -13.96
CA GLU A 200 6.98 -13.78 -15.15
C GLU A 200 6.05 -13.07 -16.15
N ALA A 201 4.78 -13.46 -16.19
CA ALA A 201 3.77 -12.80 -16.98
C ALA A 201 3.52 -11.35 -16.53
N PHE A 202 3.51 -11.10 -15.22
CA PHE A 202 3.40 -9.74 -14.70
C PHE A 202 4.69 -8.94 -14.96
N LYS A 203 5.85 -9.54 -14.78
CA LYS A 203 7.16 -8.89 -14.83
C LYS A 203 7.76 -8.76 -16.24
N PHE A 204 7.05 -9.13 -17.30
CA PHE A 204 7.59 -9.20 -18.66
C PHE A 204 8.34 -7.93 -19.11
N PHE A 205 7.94 -6.77 -18.61
CA PHE A 205 8.55 -5.47 -18.95
C PHE A 205 9.90 -5.22 -18.26
N ALA A 206 10.13 -5.81 -17.09
CA ALA A 206 11.30 -5.51 -16.27
C ALA A 206 12.60 -6.08 -16.86
N SER A 207 12.52 -7.11 -17.73
CA SER A 207 13.68 -7.61 -18.47
C SER A 207 14.39 -6.53 -19.28
N ASN A 208 13.64 -5.49 -19.66
CA ASN A 208 14.18 -4.36 -20.42
C ASN A 208 14.85 -3.29 -19.54
N GLU A 209 14.60 -3.33 -18.23
CA GLU A 209 15.12 -2.36 -17.25
C GLU A 209 16.38 -2.89 -16.55
N SER A 210 16.31 -4.09 -16.01
CA SER A 210 17.40 -4.67 -15.18
C SER A 210 18.05 -5.93 -15.77
N GLY A 211 17.44 -6.55 -16.77
CA GLY A 211 17.83 -7.88 -17.24
C GLY A 211 17.39 -8.99 -16.28
N ASN A 212 16.32 -8.80 -15.52
CA ASN A 212 15.77 -9.72 -14.53
C ASN A 212 16.66 -9.95 -13.31
N ASP A 213 17.42 -8.94 -12.89
CA ASP A 213 18.37 -9.03 -11.80
C ASP A 213 17.92 -8.21 -10.58
N TYR A 214 17.45 -8.88 -9.53
CA TYR A 214 17.10 -8.25 -8.25
C TYR A 214 18.29 -7.68 -7.49
N ASN A 215 19.50 -8.20 -7.78
CA ASN A 215 20.76 -7.71 -7.23
C ASN A 215 21.41 -6.62 -8.08
N LYS A 216 20.70 -6.11 -9.07
CA LYS A 216 21.21 -5.08 -9.98
C LYS A 216 21.76 -3.89 -9.22
N GLY A 217 23.04 -3.63 -9.36
CA GLY A 217 23.70 -2.42 -8.86
C GLY A 217 23.27 -1.18 -9.61
N PHE A 218 23.86 -0.03 -9.25
CA PHE A 218 23.51 1.24 -9.88
C PHE A 218 23.68 1.22 -11.40
N SER A 219 22.57 1.44 -12.10
CA SER A 219 22.54 1.73 -13.54
C SER A 219 22.45 3.23 -13.76
N LYS A 220 23.22 3.76 -14.69
CA LYS A 220 23.13 5.15 -15.11
C LYS A 220 22.16 5.27 -16.28
N CYS A 221 21.12 6.08 -16.12
CA CYS A 221 20.19 6.41 -17.20
C CYS A 221 19.98 7.93 -17.24
N ASP A 222 20.27 8.58 -18.37
CA ASP A 222 20.02 10.00 -18.67
C ASP A 222 20.28 11.00 -17.52
N GLY A 223 21.41 10.82 -16.80
CA GLY A 223 21.84 11.74 -15.73
C GLY A 223 21.33 11.40 -14.32
N TYR A 224 20.62 10.29 -14.16
CA TYR A 224 20.23 9.73 -12.87
C TYR A 224 20.76 8.31 -12.69
N TYR A 225 20.54 7.75 -11.51
CA TYR A 225 20.96 6.42 -11.12
C TYR A 225 19.83 5.69 -10.45
N ALA A 226 19.67 4.41 -10.79
CA ALA A 226 18.62 3.55 -10.27
C ALA A 226 19.20 2.19 -9.84
N LEU A 227 18.56 1.52 -8.89
CA LEU A 227 18.94 0.23 -8.31
C LEU A 227 17.85 -0.83 -8.49
N GLY A 228 18.24 -2.08 -8.54
CA GLY A 228 17.38 -3.24 -8.40
C GLY A 228 16.60 -3.61 -9.66
N TYR A 229 15.69 -4.55 -9.48
CA TYR A 229 14.93 -5.20 -10.56
C TYR A 229 14.08 -4.20 -11.35
N TYR A 230 13.40 -3.30 -10.66
CA TYR A 230 12.51 -2.27 -11.24
C TYR A 230 13.20 -0.93 -11.49
N GLN A 231 14.50 -0.83 -11.22
CA GLN A 231 15.30 0.37 -11.36
C GLN A 231 14.74 1.56 -10.55
N PHE A 232 14.62 1.35 -9.24
CA PHE A 232 14.20 2.40 -8.30
C PHE A 232 15.09 3.62 -8.42
N ASP A 233 14.49 4.76 -8.79
CA ASP A 233 15.22 5.99 -9.10
C ASP A 233 15.64 6.72 -7.83
N SER A 234 16.92 7.06 -7.74
CA SER A 234 17.49 7.78 -6.60
C SER A 234 16.88 9.18 -6.36
N ARG A 235 16.15 9.74 -7.32
CA ARG A 235 15.45 11.02 -7.21
C ARG A 235 14.04 10.88 -6.64
N TYR A 236 13.42 9.71 -6.79
CA TYR A 236 11.99 9.50 -6.51
C TYR A 236 11.78 8.45 -5.42
N ASP A 237 11.71 7.21 -5.78
CA ASP A 237 11.18 6.09 -5.01
C ASP A 237 12.22 5.23 -4.28
N LEU A 238 13.50 5.31 -4.67
CA LEU A 238 14.55 4.50 -4.05
C LEU A 238 14.57 4.64 -2.52
N GLN A 239 14.50 5.87 -1.99
CA GLN A 239 14.53 6.08 -0.54
C GLN A 239 13.29 5.52 0.17
N GLU A 240 12.14 5.62 -0.49
CA GLU A 240 10.88 5.09 0.01
C GLU A 240 10.91 3.56 0.04
N PHE A 241 11.49 2.93 -1.00
CA PHE A 241 11.73 1.49 -1.01
C PHE A 241 12.67 1.04 0.13
N LEU A 242 13.79 1.76 0.34
CA LEU A 242 14.71 1.43 1.44
C LEU A 242 14.02 1.52 2.81
N ARG A 243 13.18 2.55 3.00
CA ARG A 243 12.38 2.71 4.21
C ARG A 243 11.37 1.59 4.36
N PHE A 244 10.64 1.28 3.32
CA PHE A 244 9.69 0.16 3.29
C PHE A 244 10.36 -1.16 3.70
N CYS A 245 11.54 -1.48 3.16
CA CYS A 245 12.30 -2.65 3.58
C CYS A 245 12.68 -2.59 5.07
N TYR A 246 13.24 -1.45 5.51
CA TYR A 246 13.72 -1.29 6.89
C TYR A 246 12.56 -1.37 7.90
N GLU A 247 11.44 -0.73 7.63
CA GLU A 247 10.24 -0.77 8.47
C GLU A 247 9.64 -2.18 8.52
N THR A 248 9.75 -2.92 7.43
CA THR A 248 9.30 -4.32 7.33
C THR A 248 10.14 -5.28 8.19
N ASN A 249 11.47 -5.21 8.12
CA ASN A 249 12.37 -6.02 8.94
C ASN A 249 13.67 -5.26 9.27
N PRO A 250 13.69 -4.48 10.37
CA PRO A 250 14.84 -3.66 10.74
C PRO A 250 16.14 -4.46 10.95
N THR A 251 16.05 -5.73 11.25
CA THR A 251 17.23 -6.59 11.46
C THR A 251 17.85 -7.00 10.12
N LEU A 252 17.06 -7.54 9.21
CA LEU A 252 17.52 -7.96 7.88
C LEU A 252 17.98 -6.74 7.06
N TYR A 253 17.22 -5.66 7.09
CA TYR A 253 17.48 -4.45 6.32
C TYR A 253 18.26 -3.39 7.08
N ALA A 254 18.90 -3.74 8.21
CA ALA A 254 19.79 -2.85 8.96
C ALA A 254 20.85 -2.12 8.09
N PRO A 255 21.41 -2.73 7.03
CA PRO A 255 22.31 -2.03 6.11
C PRO A 255 21.74 -0.78 5.46
N PHE A 256 20.40 -0.64 5.36
CA PHE A 256 19.74 0.52 4.77
C PHE A 256 19.53 1.68 5.75
N SER A 257 19.66 1.48 7.05
CA SER A 257 19.35 2.48 8.10
C SER A 257 20.02 3.85 7.89
N ASN A 258 21.28 3.85 7.43
CA ASN A 258 22.05 5.09 7.21
C ASN A 258 21.56 5.92 6.00
N PHE A 259 20.65 5.38 5.18
CA PHE A 259 20.18 6.02 3.95
C PHE A 259 18.76 6.53 4.03
N LEU A 260 18.03 6.25 5.12
CA LEU A 260 16.60 6.54 5.26
C LEU A 260 16.29 8.04 5.41
N SER A 261 17.22 8.81 5.99
CA SER A 261 17.04 10.24 6.30
C SER A 261 18.01 11.18 5.59
N VAL A 262 18.87 10.65 4.71
CA VAL A 262 19.77 11.49 3.92
C VAL A 262 19.03 12.17 2.76
N SER A 263 19.55 13.30 2.28
CA SER A 263 18.97 13.93 1.07
C SER A 263 19.06 12.98 -0.13
N LYS A 264 18.03 12.96 -0.98
CA LYS A 264 17.97 12.08 -2.18
C LYS A 264 19.20 12.24 -3.10
N SER A 265 19.82 13.43 -3.14
CA SER A 265 21.06 13.66 -3.88
C SER A 265 22.25 12.83 -3.38
N LYS A 266 22.29 12.48 -2.09
CA LYS A 266 23.33 11.63 -1.50
C LYS A 266 23.15 10.14 -1.78
N LEU A 267 21.98 9.73 -2.27
CA LEU A 267 21.73 8.36 -2.70
C LEU A 267 22.30 8.10 -4.10
N ARG A 268 22.45 9.15 -4.90
CA ARG A 268 22.87 9.06 -6.29
C ARG A 268 24.24 8.39 -6.43
N ASN A 269 24.30 7.23 -7.09
CA ASN A 269 25.53 6.43 -7.31
C ASN A 269 26.36 6.22 -6.03
N ASN A 270 25.69 6.07 -4.91
CA ASN A 270 26.33 5.90 -3.61
C ASN A 270 26.86 4.47 -3.46
N LYS A 271 28.18 4.30 -3.48
CA LYS A 271 28.81 3.00 -3.43
C LYS A 271 28.60 2.25 -2.11
N ASN A 272 28.38 2.96 -1.00
CA ASN A 272 28.04 2.33 0.28
C ASN A 272 26.58 1.81 0.26
N LEU A 273 25.67 2.54 -0.38
CA LEU A 273 24.30 2.05 -0.59
C LEU A 273 24.29 0.84 -1.52
N GLU A 274 25.03 0.87 -2.62
CA GLU A 274 25.16 -0.29 -3.52
C GLU A 274 25.71 -1.51 -2.79
N LYS A 275 26.72 -1.33 -1.95
CA LYS A 275 27.24 -2.40 -1.10
C LYS A 275 26.18 -2.91 -0.12
N ALA A 276 25.42 -2.03 0.52
CA ALA A 276 24.33 -2.41 1.42
C ALA A 276 23.24 -3.21 0.68
N TRP A 277 22.93 -2.83 -0.56
CA TRP A 277 22.00 -3.55 -1.44
C TRP A 277 22.44 -5.00 -1.67
N HIS A 278 23.69 -5.19 -2.07
CA HIS A 278 24.26 -6.53 -2.29
C HIS A 278 24.29 -7.35 -0.99
N GLN A 279 24.64 -6.75 0.15
CA GLN A 279 24.63 -7.42 1.45
C GLN A 279 23.26 -7.93 1.84
N VAL A 280 22.21 -7.13 1.62
CA VAL A 280 20.83 -7.54 1.88
C VAL A 280 20.41 -8.68 0.95
N TYR A 281 20.74 -8.59 -0.33
CA TYR A 281 20.45 -9.65 -1.29
C TYR A 281 21.17 -10.97 -0.93
N GLU A 282 22.43 -10.91 -0.55
CA GLU A 282 23.22 -12.08 -0.13
C GLU A 282 22.67 -12.71 1.15
N ALA A 283 22.12 -11.89 2.06
CA ALA A 283 21.57 -12.38 3.32
C ALA A 283 20.22 -13.12 3.11
N ASP A 284 19.36 -12.65 2.20
CA ASP A 284 18.06 -13.27 1.90
C ASP A 284 17.54 -12.81 0.54
N SER A 285 18.00 -13.45 -0.51
CA SER A 285 17.64 -13.09 -1.90
C SER A 285 16.16 -13.28 -2.22
N GLU A 286 15.52 -14.31 -1.66
CA GLU A 286 14.11 -14.61 -1.92
C GLU A 286 13.20 -13.54 -1.32
N ASN A 287 13.39 -13.25 -0.02
CA ASN A 287 12.61 -12.19 0.62
C ASN A 287 12.90 -10.84 0.01
N PHE A 288 14.14 -10.52 -0.36
CA PHE A 288 14.47 -9.24 -0.96
C PHE A 288 13.86 -9.09 -2.36
N ALA A 289 13.75 -10.17 -3.14
CA ALA A 289 13.01 -10.17 -4.40
C ALA A 289 11.51 -9.89 -4.17
N VAL A 290 10.90 -10.59 -3.22
CA VAL A 290 9.49 -10.37 -2.86
C VAL A 290 9.24 -8.93 -2.35
N MET A 291 10.18 -8.32 -1.62
CA MET A 291 10.06 -6.93 -1.20
C MET A 291 10.04 -5.96 -2.38
N GLN A 292 10.92 -6.17 -3.38
CA GLN A 292 10.93 -5.36 -4.59
C GLN A 292 9.62 -5.52 -5.37
N ASP A 293 9.15 -6.75 -5.54
CA ASP A 293 7.88 -7.07 -6.22
C ASP A 293 6.68 -6.47 -5.48
N THR A 294 6.65 -6.56 -4.15
CA THR A 294 5.58 -6.01 -3.31
C THR A 294 5.52 -4.49 -3.41
N PHE A 295 6.66 -3.82 -3.34
CA PHE A 295 6.73 -2.37 -3.47
C PHE A 295 6.24 -1.91 -4.85
N GLU A 296 6.69 -2.58 -5.89
CA GLU A 296 6.28 -2.32 -7.27
C GLU A 296 4.78 -2.52 -7.47
N TYR A 297 4.24 -3.65 -7.03
CA TYR A 297 2.82 -3.96 -7.11
C TYR A 297 1.96 -2.90 -6.41
N ASN A 298 2.34 -2.54 -5.19
CA ASN A 298 1.56 -1.62 -4.36
C ASN A 298 1.62 -0.17 -4.85
N ASN A 299 2.77 0.30 -5.33
CA ASN A 299 2.97 1.71 -5.68
C ASN A 299 2.69 2.01 -7.15
N TYR A 300 2.81 1.01 -8.03
CA TYR A 300 2.69 1.22 -9.48
C TYR A 300 1.49 0.52 -10.10
N TYR A 301 1.15 -0.70 -9.68
CA TYR A 301 0.00 -1.40 -10.24
C TYR A 301 -1.32 -1.06 -9.54
N LEU A 302 -1.42 -1.22 -8.22
CA LEU A 302 -2.68 -1.01 -7.49
C LEU A 302 -3.30 0.38 -7.70
N PRO A 303 -2.54 1.49 -7.75
CA PRO A 303 -3.12 2.80 -8.06
C PRO A 303 -3.69 2.90 -9.48
N VAL A 304 -3.14 2.18 -10.45
CA VAL A 304 -3.71 2.11 -11.82
C VAL A 304 -5.00 1.30 -11.82
N GLU A 305 -5.01 0.14 -11.18
CA GLU A 305 -6.21 -0.68 -11.01
C GLU A 305 -7.35 0.14 -10.37
N SER A 306 -7.06 0.82 -9.26
CA SER A 306 -8.00 1.70 -8.57
C SER A 306 -8.49 2.84 -9.46
N GLY A 307 -7.58 3.49 -10.19
CA GLY A 307 -7.91 4.57 -11.11
C GLY A 307 -8.82 4.12 -12.27
N LEU A 308 -8.60 2.92 -12.81
CA LEU A 308 -9.45 2.32 -13.85
C LEU A 308 -10.81 1.89 -13.30
N ALA A 309 -10.84 1.27 -12.12
CA ALA A 309 -12.08 0.90 -11.44
C ALA A 309 -12.97 2.13 -11.18
N GLY A 310 -12.38 3.27 -10.79
CA GLY A 310 -13.07 4.56 -10.64
C GLY A 310 -13.68 5.10 -11.95
N LYS A 311 -13.27 4.55 -13.11
CA LYS A 311 -13.81 4.87 -14.44
C LYS A 311 -14.69 3.74 -15.02
N GLY A 312 -15.05 2.75 -14.19
CA GLY A 312 -15.91 1.64 -14.57
C GLY A 312 -15.18 0.50 -15.30
N ILE A 313 -13.86 0.47 -15.27
CA ILE A 313 -13.04 -0.60 -15.86
C ILE A 313 -12.39 -1.40 -14.72
N ASP A 314 -12.93 -2.59 -14.46
CA ASP A 314 -12.36 -3.52 -13.49
C ASP A 314 -11.32 -4.43 -14.17
N ILE A 315 -10.08 -4.38 -13.67
CA ILE A 315 -8.98 -5.23 -14.13
C ILE A 315 -8.46 -6.18 -13.04
N SER A 316 -9.11 -6.23 -11.88
CA SER A 316 -8.64 -7.02 -10.73
C SER A 316 -8.59 -8.53 -11.02
N SER A 317 -9.53 -9.02 -11.84
CA SER A 317 -9.63 -10.43 -12.27
C SER A 317 -8.95 -10.74 -13.60
N ARG A 318 -8.29 -9.75 -14.25
CA ARG A 318 -7.60 -9.93 -15.52
C ARG A 318 -6.27 -10.69 -15.35
N CYS A 319 -5.73 -11.20 -16.46
CA CYS A 319 -4.46 -11.93 -16.42
C CYS A 319 -3.28 -11.07 -15.98
N ASP A 320 -2.26 -11.70 -15.44
CA ASP A 320 -1.06 -11.03 -14.92
C ASP A 320 -0.31 -10.21 -15.98
N ALA A 321 -0.30 -10.65 -17.23
CA ALA A 321 0.34 -9.90 -18.32
C ALA A 321 -0.35 -8.55 -18.56
N LEU A 322 -1.68 -8.48 -18.50
CA LEU A 322 -2.42 -7.22 -18.59
C LEU A 322 -2.11 -6.31 -17.38
N LYS A 323 -2.07 -6.89 -16.18
CA LYS A 323 -1.68 -6.16 -14.97
C LYS A 323 -0.26 -5.62 -15.07
N GLY A 324 0.68 -6.42 -15.60
CA GLY A 324 2.05 -6.02 -15.87
C GLY A 324 2.16 -4.88 -16.88
N MET A 325 1.33 -4.87 -17.94
CA MET A 325 1.22 -3.73 -18.85
C MET A 325 0.83 -2.45 -18.12
N CYS A 326 -0.16 -2.51 -17.23
CA CYS A 326 -0.58 -1.36 -16.43
C CYS A 326 0.54 -0.86 -15.52
N CYS A 327 1.29 -1.78 -14.91
CA CYS A 327 2.47 -1.47 -14.09
C CYS A 327 3.58 -0.81 -14.92
N SER A 328 3.91 -1.37 -16.08
CA SER A 328 4.90 -0.81 -17.02
C SER A 328 4.58 0.63 -17.43
N LEU A 329 3.31 0.90 -17.73
CA LEU A 329 2.86 2.26 -18.09
C LEU A 329 2.95 3.21 -16.89
N SER A 330 2.67 2.73 -15.70
CA SER A 330 2.80 3.51 -14.47
C SER A 330 4.27 3.88 -14.19
N ASN A 331 5.18 2.94 -14.33
CA ASN A 331 6.62 3.19 -14.24
C ASN A 331 7.10 4.23 -15.25
N TRP A 332 6.62 4.14 -16.47
CA TRP A 332 7.04 5.05 -17.53
C TRP A 332 6.45 6.46 -17.37
N ALA A 333 5.19 6.60 -17.00
CA ALA A 333 4.46 7.87 -17.09
C ALA A 333 3.92 8.38 -15.75
N GLY A 334 3.97 7.58 -14.69
CA GLY A 334 3.27 7.79 -13.43
C GLY A 334 1.83 7.30 -13.48
N THR A 335 1.29 6.92 -12.34
CA THR A 335 0.01 6.20 -12.19
C THR A 335 -1.19 6.93 -12.81
N LYS A 336 -1.35 8.23 -12.54
CA LYS A 336 -2.45 9.05 -13.12
C LYS A 336 -2.37 9.11 -14.65
N THR A 337 -1.17 9.27 -15.18
CA THR A 337 -0.94 9.32 -16.63
C THR A 337 -1.18 7.96 -17.27
N ALA A 338 -0.77 6.87 -16.64
CA ALA A 338 -1.04 5.50 -17.11
C ALA A 338 -2.55 5.26 -17.26
N VAL A 339 -3.36 5.61 -16.26
CA VAL A 339 -4.83 5.54 -16.32
C VAL A 339 -5.36 6.38 -17.50
N THR A 340 -4.85 7.59 -17.70
CA THR A 340 -5.26 8.45 -18.80
C THR A 340 -4.95 7.84 -20.15
N ILE A 341 -3.74 7.28 -20.36
CA ILE A 341 -3.33 6.60 -21.59
C ILE A 341 -4.26 5.41 -21.89
N ILE A 342 -4.51 4.58 -20.89
CA ILE A 342 -5.38 3.41 -21.01
C ILE A 342 -6.80 3.84 -21.44
N MET A 343 -7.36 4.87 -20.81
CA MET A 343 -8.68 5.39 -21.18
C MET A 343 -8.69 6.03 -22.58
N ASP A 344 -7.65 6.78 -22.95
CA ASP A 344 -7.50 7.38 -24.27
C ASP A 344 -7.41 6.34 -25.39
N SER A 345 -6.94 5.14 -25.10
CA SER A 345 -6.90 4.02 -26.05
C SER A 345 -8.28 3.44 -26.37
N ARG A 346 -9.36 3.98 -25.74
CA ARG A 346 -10.76 3.60 -25.95
C ARG A 346 -11.03 2.12 -25.68
N ILE A 347 -10.45 1.62 -24.60
CA ILE A 347 -10.78 0.28 -24.08
C ILE A 347 -12.19 0.30 -23.46
N ASN A 348 -12.76 -0.88 -23.31
CA ASN A 348 -14.00 -1.09 -22.57
C ASN A 348 -13.99 -2.41 -21.80
N SER A 349 -14.90 -2.59 -20.87
CA SER A 349 -14.99 -3.75 -19.98
C SER A 349 -15.26 -5.09 -20.70
N ASN A 350 -15.82 -5.05 -21.92
CA ASN A 350 -16.19 -6.26 -22.69
C ASN A 350 -15.04 -6.83 -23.51
N MET A 351 -13.93 -6.09 -23.65
CA MET A 351 -12.75 -6.59 -24.36
C MET A 351 -12.12 -7.74 -23.59
N ASN A 352 -11.71 -8.80 -24.29
CA ASN A 352 -10.82 -9.80 -23.69
C ASN A 352 -9.42 -9.22 -23.47
N ASP A 353 -8.57 -9.92 -22.73
CA ASP A 353 -7.25 -9.42 -22.34
C ASP A 353 -6.35 -9.13 -23.54
N LYS A 354 -6.40 -9.96 -24.57
CA LYS A 354 -5.63 -9.78 -25.81
C LYS A 354 -6.03 -8.54 -26.58
N GLU A 355 -7.33 -8.29 -26.70
CA GLU A 355 -7.88 -7.09 -27.33
C GLU A 355 -7.52 -5.84 -26.53
N PHE A 356 -7.67 -5.90 -25.22
CA PHE A 356 -7.35 -4.80 -24.30
C PHE A 356 -5.88 -4.39 -24.44
N VAL A 357 -4.95 -5.34 -24.26
CA VAL A 357 -3.51 -5.11 -24.35
C VAL A 357 -3.11 -4.60 -25.73
N SER A 358 -3.65 -5.23 -26.78
CA SER A 358 -3.35 -4.80 -28.16
C SER A 358 -3.82 -3.37 -28.41
N ARG A 359 -5.02 -3.00 -27.93
CA ARG A 359 -5.58 -1.67 -28.10
C ARG A 359 -4.72 -0.58 -27.46
N VAL A 360 -4.24 -0.83 -26.24
CA VAL A 360 -3.40 0.12 -25.50
C VAL A 360 -2.06 0.33 -26.20
N TYR A 361 -1.36 -0.74 -26.57
CA TYR A 361 -0.07 -0.62 -27.23
C TYR A 361 -0.17 -0.08 -28.66
N ASP A 362 -1.21 -0.45 -29.42
CA ASP A 362 -1.45 0.09 -30.77
C ASP A 362 -1.76 1.58 -30.72
N TYR A 363 -2.51 2.02 -29.72
CA TYR A 363 -2.73 3.43 -29.48
C TYR A 363 -1.41 4.16 -29.21
N LEU A 364 -0.58 3.70 -28.29
CA LEU A 364 0.73 4.28 -27.97
C LEU A 364 1.65 4.30 -29.20
N TYR A 365 1.66 3.23 -29.98
CA TYR A 365 2.46 3.12 -31.20
C TYR A 365 1.98 4.06 -32.32
N SER A 366 0.68 4.37 -32.35
CA SER A 366 0.08 5.30 -33.34
C SER A 366 0.37 6.78 -33.08
N LEU A 367 0.80 7.14 -31.85
CA LEU A 367 1.03 8.52 -31.45
C LEU A 367 2.22 9.12 -32.22
N LYS A 368 2.03 10.33 -32.74
CA LYS A 368 3.12 11.14 -33.25
C LYS A 368 3.90 11.79 -32.12
N TYR A 369 5.11 12.25 -32.39
CA TYR A 369 5.94 12.89 -31.36
C TYR A 369 5.20 13.95 -30.52
N ASN A 370 4.48 14.87 -31.18
CA ASN A 370 3.77 15.94 -30.48
C ASN A 370 2.62 15.47 -29.58
N ASP A 371 2.05 14.30 -29.89
CA ASP A 371 0.94 13.74 -29.10
C ASP A 371 1.39 13.28 -27.71
N TYR A 372 2.67 12.88 -27.58
CA TYR A 372 3.25 12.48 -26.30
C TYR A 372 3.36 13.63 -25.29
N ALA A 373 3.33 14.89 -25.74
CA ALA A 373 3.33 16.06 -24.86
C ALA A 373 2.12 16.08 -23.92
N LYS A 374 0.97 15.53 -24.35
CA LYS A 374 -0.23 15.34 -23.51
C LYS A 374 0.07 14.52 -22.25
N TYR A 375 1.05 13.65 -22.32
CA TYR A 375 1.48 12.76 -21.23
C TYR A 375 2.77 13.24 -20.55
N GLY A 376 3.15 14.51 -20.72
CA GLY A 376 4.35 15.07 -20.14
C GLY A 376 5.66 14.58 -20.76
N LYS A 377 5.61 13.93 -21.95
CA LYS A 377 6.77 13.36 -22.65
C LYS A 377 7.16 14.23 -23.82
N THR A 378 8.14 15.12 -23.61
CA THR A 378 8.55 16.14 -24.60
C THR A 378 9.93 15.95 -25.22
N GLY A 379 10.66 14.93 -24.79
CA GLY A 379 12.03 14.68 -25.27
C GLY A 379 12.08 14.02 -26.64
N LYS A 380 12.17 14.82 -27.75
CA LYS A 380 12.18 14.31 -29.13
C LYS A 380 13.22 13.21 -29.38
N LYS A 381 14.38 13.28 -28.72
CA LYS A 381 15.44 12.27 -28.85
C LYS A 381 15.01 10.86 -28.38
N TYR A 382 13.97 10.77 -27.55
CA TYR A 382 13.47 9.50 -27.02
C TYR A 382 12.34 8.88 -27.83
N TYR A 383 11.77 9.60 -28.81
CA TYR A 383 10.57 9.19 -29.53
C TYR A 383 10.71 7.79 -30.17
N ASN A 384 11.81 7.55 -30.88
CA ASN A 384 12.06 6.25 -31.47
C ASN A 384 12.24 5.15 -30.42
N GLY A 385 12.84 5.48 -29.26
CA GLY A 385 12.97 4.57 -28.14
C GLY A 385 11.61 4.15 -27.57
N TRP A 386 10.68 5.12 -27.42
CA TRP A 386 9.30 4.82 -26.97
C TRP A 386 8.57 3.90 -27.95
N HIS A 387 8.62 4.19 -29.24
CA HIS A 387 7.98 3.35 -30.26
C HIS A 387 8.54 1.92 -30.26
N ASN A 388 9.86 1.76 -30.16
CA ASN A 388 10.50 0.45 -30.06
C ASN A 388 10.10 -0.27 -28.77
N ARG A 389 9.95 0.47 -27.66
CA ARG A 389 9.45 -0.07 -26.38
C ARG A 389 8.05 -0.65 -26.54
N TRP A 390 7.10 0.12 -27.09
CA TRP A 390 5.71 -0.31 -27.22
C TRP A 390 5.55 -1.53 -28.12
N LYS A 391 6.30 -1.59 -29.22
CA LYS A 391 6.31 -2.78 -30.09
C LYS A 391 6.82 -4.01 -29.34
N ARG A 392 7.95 -3.90 -28.69
CA ARG A 392 8.59 -5.00 -27.95
C ARG A 392 7.73 -5.45 -26.78
N GLU A 393 7.21 -4.53 -25.98
CA GLU A 393 6.38 -4.85 -24.83
C GLU A 393 5.05 -5.50 -25.24
N LYS A 394 4.42 -5.03 -26.33
CA LYS A 394 3.26 -5.69 -26.90
C LYS A 394 3.55 -7.15 -27.24
N GLU A 395 4.63 -7.40 -27.97
CA GLU A 395 5.03 -8.76 -28.36
C GLU A 395 5.31 -9.65 -27.15
N GLN A 396 5.99 -9.12 -26.12
CA GLN A 396 6.30 -9.83 -24.89
C GLN A 396 5.04 -10.13 -24.09
N CYS A 397 4.18 -9.12 -23.85
CA CYS A 397 2.95 -9.26 -23.10
C CYS A 397 2.01 -10.30 -23.73
N LEU A 398 1.81 -10.24 -25.05
CA LEU A 398 0.90 -11.13 -25.77
C LEU A 398 1.34 -12.60 -25.77
N LYS A 399 2.62 -12.91 -25.50
CA LYS A 399 3.08 -14.30 -25.33
C LYS A 399 2.48 -14.99 -24.10
N TYR A 400 2.10 -14.22 -23.09
CA TYR A 400 1.51 -14.72 -21.85
C TYR A 400 -0.02 -14.72 -21.86
N ILE A 401 -0.66 -14.21 -22.93
CA ILE A 401 -2.12 -14.17 -23.06
C ILE A 401 -2.54 -15.25 -24.06
N GLN A 402 -3.23 -16.27 -23.56
CA GLN A 402 -3.76 -17.36 -24.35
C GLN A 402 -5.00 -16.96 -25.17
#